data_4c926b5149722baf6b67715f6c24012a
#
_entry.id   4c926b5149722baf6b67715f6c24012a
#
_cell.length_a   1.000
_cell.length_b   1.000
_cell.length_c   1.000
_cell.angle_alpha   90.00
_cell.angle_beta   90.00
_cell.angle_gamma   90.00
#
_symmetry.space_group_name_H-M   'P 1'
#
loop_
_entity.id
_entity.type
_entity.pdbx_description
1 polymer ?
#
loop_
_entity_poly.entity_id
_entity_poly.type
_entity_poly.pdbx_seq_one_letter_code
_entity_poly.pdbx_strand_id
1 'polypeptide(L)'
;EDTRPRVVALLYLMLLIGMIGSALIFAALLKDFGYVRLIQVIQSAAVVTLLLNVVAMFKQEVRRPDLTAHALARPTFGSAWRDFITLPQARRLLWALGLGTMGFTMQDILLEPYGAQVLGLSVSGTTMLTAIFAGGMVLALLIIARSLAKGTDPILIASIGVLFGVAAFSLVCLSALVDSSSLFQLGVVLIGFGHGLFAVGMLTAAMMFGGKKMAGLTLGAWGAVQATASGIAVFSGGAIRDLVSSWGEVGLLGMAMRSPAAGYL
;
A
#
# COMPACT_ATOMS: atom_id res chain seq x y z
N GLU A 1 28.19 5.07 1.48
CA GLU A 1 27.29 4.28 0.60
C GLU A 1 26.34 3.39 1.40
N ASP A 2 26.67 3.00 2.60
CA ASP A 2 25.85 2.12 3.47
C ASP A 2 24.68 2.83 4.19
N THR A 3 24.54 4.13 4.02
CA THR A 3 23.49 4.91 4.72
C THR A 3 22.15 4.94 3.97
N ARG A 4 22.14 4.76 2.65
CA ARG A 4 20.90 4.84 1.83
C ARG A 4 19.81 3.85 2.24
N PRO A 5 20.10 2.55 2.44
CA PRO A 5 19.07 1.60 2.88
C PRO A 5 18.50 1.95 4.25
N ARG A 6 19.35 2.48 5.17
CA ARG A 6 18.92 2.91 6.50
C ARG A 6 18.01 4.12 6.46
N VAL A 7 18.29 5.09 5.59
CA VAL A 7 17.42 6.26 5.39
C VAL A 7 16.07 5.85 4.83
N VAL A 8 16.03 4.98 3.82
CA VAL A 8 14.78 4.46 3.26
C VAL A 8 13.97 3.70 4.32
N ALA A 9 14.62 2.83 5.09
CA ALA A 9 13.96 2.11 6.18
C ALA A 9 13.39 3.06 7.24
N LEU A 10 14.14 4.13 7.59
CA LEU A 10 13.67 5.16 8.52
C LEU A 10 12.45 5.91 7.97
N LEU A 11 12.46 6.29 6.69
CA LEU A 11 11.32 6.97 6.04
C LEU A 11 10.07 6.08 6.04
N TYR A 12 10.21 4.80 5.72
CA TYR A 12 9.10 3.84 5.80
C TYR A 12 8.60 3.68 7.24
N LEU A 13 9.51 3.56 8.21
CA LEU A 13 9.13 3.47 9.62
C LEU A 13 8.36 4.70 10.08
N MET A 14 8.83 5.91 9.73
CA MET A 14 8.13 7.16 10.04
C MET A 14 6.76 7.25 9.38
N LEU A 15 6.64 6.82 8.11
CA LEU A 15 5.36 6.72 7.41
C LEU A 15 4.38 5.80 8.16
N LEU A 16 4.83 4.61 8.55
CA LEU A 16 4.00 3.64 9.26
C LEU A 16 3.60 4.11 10.65
N ILE A 17 4.52 4.73 11.40
CA ILE A 17 4.22 5.36 12.70
C ILE A 17 3.18 6.47 12.51
N GLY A 18 3.34 7.31 11.49
CA GLY A 18 2.38 8.36 11.15
C GLY A 18 1.00 7.79 10.81
N MET A 19 0.95 6.70 10.02
CA MET A 19 -0.29 6.03 9.65
C MET A 19 -1.00 5.41 10.85
N ILE A 20 -0.27 4.71 11.72
CA ILE A 20 -0.82 4.16 12.96
C ILE A 20 -1.30 5.29 13.88
N GLY A 21 -0.46 6.30 14.11
CA GLY A 21 -0.79 7.43 14.99
C GLY A 21 -2.03 8.18 14.51
N SER A 22 -2.12 8.51 13.20
CA SER A 22 -3.29 9.18 12.65
C SER A 22 -4.55 8.32 12.73
N ALA A 23 -4.45 7.02 12.42
CA ALA A 23 -5.59 6.11 12.52
C ALA A 23 -6.12 5.98 13.96
N LEU A 24 -5.23 5.87 14.95
CA LEU A 24 -5.63 5.83 16.37
C LEU A 24 -6.27 7.14 16.83
N ILE A 25 -5.69 8.29 16.45
CA ILE A 25 -6.25 9.61 16.76
C ILE A 25 -7.64 9.76 16.13
N PHE A 26 -7.80 9.43 14.86
CA PHE A 26 -9.09 9.54 14.17
C PHE A 26 -10.11 8.55 14.71
N ALA A 27 -9.73 7.32 15.01
CA ALA A 27 -10.61 6.35 15.66
C ALA A 27 -11.14 6.88 17.01
N ALA A 28 -10.27 7.49 17.82
CA ALA A 28 -10.65 8.09 19.10
C ALA A 28 -11.56 9.31 18.92
N LEU A 29 -11.26 10.20 17.96
CA LEU A 29 -12.05 11.39 17.69
C LEU A 29 -13.44 11.07 17.08
N LEU A 30 -13.54 9.99 16.31
CA LEU A 30 -14.77 9.55 15.64
C LEU A 30 -15.56 8.51 16.46
N LYS A 31 -15.20 8.25 17.72
CA LYS A 31 -15.91 7.32 18.60
C LYS A 31 -17.38 7.70 18.74
N ASP A 32 -17.65 8.99 18.98
CA ASP A 32 -19.00 9.55 18.98
C ASP A 32 -19.25 10.18 17.61
N PHE A 33 -19.59 9.35 16.64
CA PHE A 33 -19.72 9.78 15.24
C PHE A 33 -20.81 10.83 15.05
N GLY A 34 -20.49 11.87 14.26
CA GLY A 34 -21.41 12.89 13.78
C GLY A 34 -20.86 13.55 12.53
N TYR A 35 -21.73 13.91 11.57
CA TYR A 35 -21.30 14.52 10.30
C TYR A 35 -20.49 15.80 10.51
N VAL A 36 -20.87 16.65 11.46
CA VAL A 36 -20.15 17.87 11.81
C VAL A 36 -18.77 17.53 12.37
N ARG A 37 -18.70 16.53 13.25
CA ARG A 37 -17.43 16.07 13.84
C ARG A 37 -16.48 15.49 12.78
N LEU A 38 -17.02 14.72 11.81
CA LEU A 38 -16.23 14.22 10.67
C LEU A 38 -15.62 15.37 9.88
N ILE A 39 -16.40 16.39 9.53
CA ILE A 39 -15.91 17.57 8.80
C ILE A 39 -14.82 18.29 9.60
N GLN A 40 -15.00 18.48 10.90
CA GLN A 40 -14.01 19.11 11.77
C GLN A 40 -12.69 18.32 11.81
N VAL A 41 -12.77 16.99 11.90
CA VAL A 41 -11.59 16.11 11.91
C VAL A 41 -10.85 16.21 10.58
N ILE A 42 -11.55 16.16 9.44
CA ILE A 42 -10.95 16.28 8.11
C ILE A 42 -10.27 17.66 7.95
N GLN A 43 -10.94 18.75 8.33
CA GLN A 43 -10.38 20.10 8.23
C GLN A 43 -9.16 20.27 9.13
N SER A 44 -9.23 19.78 10.36
CA SER A 44 -8.10 19.82 11.30
C SER A 44 -6.89 19.05 10.77
N ALA A 45 -7.13 17.85 10.22
CA ALA A 45 -6.08 17.03 9.59
C ALA A 45 -5.44 17.77 8.40
N ALA A 46 -6.24 18.43 7.56
CA ALA A 46 -5.74 19.21 6.44
C ALA A 46 -4.83 20.37 6.89
N VAL A 47 -5.24 21.11 7.93
CA VAL A 47 -4.43 22.20 8.51
C VAL A 47 -3.12 21.66 9.08
N VAL A 48 -3.15 20.58 9.86
CA VAL A 48 -1.94 19.95 10.41
C VAL A 48 -1.00 19.50 9.30
N THR A 49 -1.55 18.85 8.26
CA THR A 49 -0.77 18.40 7.10
C THR A 49 -0.11 19.58 6.38
N LEU A 50 -0.85 20.68 6.19
CA LEU A 50 -0.31 21.89 5.59
C LEU A 50 0.86 22.45 6.40
N LEU A 51 0.69 22.57 7.72
CA LEU A 51 1.73 23.07 8.61
C LEU A 51 2.98 22.18 8.59
N LEU A 52 2.81 20.86 8.66
CA LEU A 52 3.91 19.91 8.59
C LEU A 52 4.65 19.99 7.23
N ASN A 53 3.93 20.15 6.12
CA ASN A 53 4.57 20.36 4.81
C ASN A 53 5.36 21.66 4.75
N VAL A 54 4.83 22.77 5.29
CA VAL A 54 5.57 24.03 5.39
C VAL A 54 6.84 23.86 6.20
N VAL A 55 6.77 23.20 7.36
CA VAL A 55 7.95 22.90 8.18
C VAL A 55 8.95 22.01 7.42
N ALA A 56 8.48 21.00 6.71
CA ALA A 56 9.33 20.10 5.92
C ALA A 56 10.05 20.81 4.75
N MET A 57 9.52 21.95 4.27
CA MET A 57 10.19 22.76 3.24
C MET A 57 11.43 23.51 3.75
N PHE A 58 11.56 23.70 5.08
CA PHE A 58 12.73 24.37 5.64
C PHE A 58 13.96 23.47 5.63
N LYS A 59 15.11 24.03 5.22
CA LYS A 59 16.41 23.33 5.20
C LYS A 59 16.43 22.05 4.34
N GLN A 60 15.73 22.03 3.24
CA GLN A 60 15.91 21.01 2.21
C GLN A 60 17.30 21.11 1.58
N GLU A 61 17.65 20.12 0.76
CA GLU A 61 19.00 19.92 0.20
C GLU A 61 19.69 21.20 -0.30
N VAL A 62 20.97 21.31 0.02
CA VAL A 62 21.83 22.36 -0.54
C VAL A 62 21.92 22.17 -2.05
N ARG A 63 21.54 23.17 -2.82
CA ARG A 63 21.64 23.15 -4.29
C ARG A 63 23.10 23.01 -4.70
N ARG A 64 23.40 22.01 -5.50
CA ARG A 64 24.72 21.77 -6.10
C ARG A 64 24.66 21.99 -7.60
N PRO A 65 24.80 23.23 -8.09
CA PRO A 65 24.74 23.56 -9.50
C PRO A 65 25.88 22.91 -10.31
N ASP A 66 27.02 22.64 -9.67
CA ASP A 66 28.15 21.90 -10.22
C ASP A 66 27.80 20.48 -10.70
N LEU A 67 26.88 19.81 -10.04
CA LEU A 67 26.40 18.48 -10.45
C LEU A 67 25.39 18.52 -11.61
N THR A 68 24.83 19.67 -11.89
CA THR A 68 23.86 19.89 -12.98
C THR A 68 24.44 20.62 -14.18
N ALA A 69 25.74 20.97 -14.16
CA ALA A 69 26.43 21.64 -15.27
C ALA A 69 26.31 20.84 -16.58
N HIS A 70 26.09 21.57 -17.68
CA HIS A 70 25.75 21.03 -19.01
C HIS A 70 26.84 20.20 -19.68
N ALA A 71 28.00 19.98 -19.03
CA ALA A 71 29.17 19.35 -19.61
C ALA A 71 29.08 17.81 -19.80
N LEU A 72 28.05 17.15 -19.27
CA LEU A 72 27.88 15.71 -19.43
C LEU A 72 26.75 15.45 -20.45
N ALA A 73 27.08 14.93 -21.62
CA ALA A 73 26.08 14.42 -22.57
C ALA A 73 25.21 13.36 -21.88
N ARG A 74 24.02 13.74 -21.45
CA ARG A 74 23.06 12.82 -20.82
C ARG A 74 22.18 12.21 -21.92
N PRO A 75 21.93 10.89 -21.89
CA PRO A 75 20.99 10.30 -22.81
C PRO A 75 19.61 10.95 -22.64
N THR A 76 18.88 11.14 -23.73
CA THR A 76 17.50 11.62 -23.65
C THR A 76 16.64 10.60 -22.89
N PHE A 77 15.58 11.08 -22.21
CA PHE A 77 14.67 10.18 -21.48
C PHE A 77 14.17 9.04 -22.39
N GLY A 78 13.79 9.36 -23.63
CA GLY A 78 13.25 8.38 -24.57
C GLY A 78 14.24 7.26 -24.93
N SER A 79 15.55 7.57 -25.11
CA SER A 79 16.57 6.55 -25.35
C SER A 79 16.81 5.70 -24.11
N ALA A 80 16.97 6.33 -22.93
CA ALA A 80 17.18 5.63 -21.68
C ALA A 80 15.99 4.72 -21.32
N TRP A 81 14.78 5.17 -21.57
CA TRP A 81 13.55 4.38 -21.36
C TRP A 81 13.50 3.17 -22.29
N ARG A 82 13.79 3.38 -23.58
CA ARG A 82 13.81 2.29 -24.56
C ARG A 82 14.82 1.22 -24.16
N ASP A 83 16.04 1.62 -23.80
CA ASP A 83 17.08 0.70 -23.37
C ASP A 83 16.67 -0.06 -22.10
N PHE A 84 16.02 0.61 -21.16
CA PHE A 84 15.54 0.01 -19.92
C PHE A 84 14.46 -1.05 -20.17
N ILE A 85 13.44 -0.76 -20.97
CA ILE A 85 12.32 -1.70 -21.21
C ILE A 85 12.70 -2.86 -22.13
N THR A 86 13.82 -2.78 -22.87
CA THR A 86 14.33 -3.92 -23.66
C THR A 86 14.93 -5.00 -22.76
N LEU A 87 15.32 -4.67 -21.52
CA LEU A 87 15.84 -5.64 -20.56
C LEU A 87 14.73 -6.56 -20.06
N PRO A 88 14.81 -7.89 -20.27
CA PRO A 88 13.77 -8.83 -19.83
C PRO A 88 13.52 -8.77 -18.32
N GLN A 89 14.57 -8.55 -17.52
CA GLN A 89 14.49 -8.43 -16.07
C GLN A 89 13.71 -7.19 -15.65
N ALA A 90 13.90 -6.03 -16.30
CA ALA A 90 13.15 -4.82 -16.03
C ALA A 90 11.65 -5.02 -16.26
N ARG A 91 11.28 -5.63 -17.40
CA ARG A 91 9.88 -5.94 -17.71
C ARG A 91 9.26 -6.87 -16.68
N ARG A 92 9.97 -7.95 -16.30
CA ARG A 92 9.47 -8.89 -15.28
C ARG A 92 9.26 -8.20 -13.93
N LEU A 93 10.21 -7.35 -13.52
CA LEU A 93 10.13 -6.57 -12.29
C LEU A 93 8.91 -5.65 -12.30
N LEU A 94 8.68 -4.90 -13.39
CA LEU A 94 7.56 -3.98 -13.51
C LEU A 94 6.21 -4.70 -13.57
N TRP A 95 6.11 -5.84 -14.27
CA TRP A 95 4.90 -6.66 -14.27
C TRP A 95 4.60 -7.26 -12.90
N ALA A 96 5.60 -7.83 -12.23
CA ALA A 96 5.45 -8.38 -10.89
C ALA A 96 5.02 -7.30 -9.89
N LEU A 97 5.65 -6.11 -9.98
CA LEU A 97 5.27 -4.95 -9.19
C LEU A 97 3.82 -4.53 -9.45
N GLY A 98 3.43 -4.34 -10.71
CA GLY A 98 2.10 -3.89 -11.10
C GLY A 98 1.01 -4.86 -10.62
N LEU A 99 1.15 -6.15 -10.92
CA LEU A 99 0.17 -7.18 -10.54
C LEU A 99 0.08 -7.35 -9.02
N GLY A 100 1.22 -7.38 -8.32
CA GLY A 100 1.22 -7.49 -6.86
C GLY A 100 0.66 -6.24 -6.18
N THR A 101 0.98 -5.05 -6.69
CA THR A 101 0.38 -3.79 -6.20
C THR A 101 -1.14 -3.81 -6.40
N MET A 102 -1.62 -4.21 -7.59
CA MET A 102 -3.07 -4.35 -7.83
C MET A 102 -3.72 -5.28 -6.82
N GLY A 103 -3.15 -6.47 -6.58
CA GLY A 103 -3.69 -7.43 -5.63
C GLY A 103 -3.79 -6.88 -4.21
N PHE A 104 -2.75 -6.20 -3.73
CA PHE A 104 -2.75 -5.64 -2.38
C PHE A 104 -3.57 -4.35 -2.24
N THR A 105 -3.64 -3.49 -3.26
CA THR A 105 -4.32 -2.20 -3.15
C THR A 105 -5.82 -2.30 -3.40
N MET A 106 -6.28 -3.32 -4.14
CA MET A 106 -7.71 -3.52 -4.40
C MET A 106 -8.54 -3.61 -3.10
N GLN A 107 -7.96 -4.15 -2.03
CA GLN A 107 -8.60 -4.26 -0.71
C GLN A 107 -8.81 -2.90 -0.01
N ASP A 108 -8.03 -1.86 -0.34
CA ASP A 108 -8.09 -0.57 0.37
C ASP A 108 -9.48 0.07 0.32
N ILE A 109 -10.23 -0.15 -0.77
CA ILE A 109 -11.60 0.35 -0.92
C ILE A 109 -12.67 -0.61 -0.39
N LEU A 110 -12.30 -1.87 -0.12
CA LEU A 110 -13.24 -2.93 0.24
C LEU A 110 -13.28 -3.23 1.74
N LEU A 111 -12.12 -3.20 2.43
CA LEU A 111 -12.03 -3.67 3.82
C LEU A 111 -12.85 -2.85 4.82
N GLU A 112 -12.81 -1.51 4.73
CA GLU A 112 -13.56 -0.66 5.66
C GLU A 112 -15.07 -0.78 5.46
N PRO A 113 -15.62 -0.68 4.23
CA PRO A 113 -17.04 -0.93 3.99
C PRO A 113 -17.47 -2.35 4.34
N TYR A 114 -16.64 -3.36 4.08
CA TYR A 114 -16.92 -4.74 4.47
C TYR A 114 -17.08 -4.87 5.99
N GLY A 115 -16.13 -4.32 6.75
CA GLY A 115 -16.19 -4.31 8.20
C GLY A 115 -17.46 -3.64 8.75
N ALA A 116 -17.87 -2.53 8.12
CA ALA A 116 -19.06 -1.79 8.52
C ALA A 116 -20.38 -2.51 8.12
N GLN A 117 -20.49 -2.96 6.87
CA GLN A 117 -21.75 -3.46 6.31
C GLN A 117 -21.98 -4.95 6.59
N VAL A 118 -20.92 -5.75 6.69
CA VAL A 118 -21.03 -7.21 6.88
C VAL A 118 -20.84 -7.58 8.35
N LEU A 119 -19.86 -6.99 9.02
CA LEU A 119 -19.53 -7.32 10.43
C LEU A 119 -20.06 -6.30 11.43
N GLY A 120 -20.79 -5.27 10.98
CA GLY A 120 -21.43 -4.27 11.86
C GLY A 120 -20.45 -3.42 12.67
N LEU A 121 -19.20 -3.25 12.21
CA LEU A 121 -18.22 -2.43 12.90
C LEU A 121 -18.61 -0.95 12.88
N SER A 122 -18.38 -0.25 14.00
CA SER A 122 -18.56 1.20 14.07
C SER A 122 -17.52 1.94 13.21
N VAL A 123 -17.76 3.22 12.91
CA VAL A 123 -16.82 4.08 12.17
C VAL A 123 -15.44 4.11 12.86
N SER A 124 -15.42 4.18 14.19
CA SER A 124 -14.16 4.07 14.95
C SER A 124 -13.50 2.70 14.76
N GLY A 125 -14.28 1.62 14.72
CA GLY A 125 -13.80 0.26 14.49
C GLY A 125 -13.21 0.08 13.10
N THR A 126 -13.85 0.61 12.06
CA THR A 126 -13.31 0.54 10.69
C THR A 126 -12.05 1.40 10.52
N THR A 127 -12.01 2.60 11.12
CA THR A 127 -10.80 3.43 11.13
C THR A 127 -9.63 2.73 11.85
N MET A 128 -9.92 1.92 12.88
CA MET A 128 -8.90 1.12 13.58
C MET A 128 -8.27 0.05 12.69
N LEU A 129 -8.97 -0.42 11.64
CA LEU A 129 -8.42 -1.40 10.68
C LEU A 129 -7.16 -0.87 10.00
N THR A 130 -7.11 0.43 9.68
CA THR A 130 -5.91 1.08 9.13
C THR A 130 -4.70 0.96 10.08
N ALA A 131 -4.92 1.14 11.39
CA ALA A 131 -3.85 0.96 12.39
C ALA A 131 -3.42 -0.50 12.51
N ILE A 132 -4.36 -1.44 12.45
CA ILE A 132 -4.11 -2.88 12.49
C ILE A 132 -3.31 -3.33 11.26
N PHE A 133 -3.70 -2.88 10.07
CA PHE A 133 -2.99 -3.10 8.82
C PHE A 133 -1.55 -2.57 8.88
N ALA A 134 -1.38 -1.30 9.31
CA ALA A 134 -0.06 -0.70 9.47
C ALA A 134 0.80 -1.42 10.50
N GLY A 135 0.21 -1.92 11.58
CA GLY A 135 0.88 -2.78 12.56
C GLY A 135 1.46 -4.05 11.93
N GLY A 136 0.69 -4.70 11.05
CA GLY A 136 1.17 -5.83 10.23
C GLY A 136 2.38 -5.46 9.36
N MET A 137 2.34 -4.29 8.71
CA MET A 137 3.47 -3.79 7.91
C MET A 137 4.72 -3.52 8.76
N VAL A 138 4.56 -2.97 9.96
CA VAL A 138 5.69 -2.76 10.90
C VAL A 138 6.34 -4.09 11.26
N LEU A 139 5.56 -5.11 11.57
CA LEU A 139 6.09 -6.46 11.85
C LEU A 139 6.87 -7.00 10.66
N ALA A 140 6.34 -6.85 9.43
CA ALA A 140 7.06 -7.22 8.21
C ALA A 140 8.39 -6.47 8.09
N LEU A 141 8.41 -5.15 8.31
CA LEU A 141 9.61 -4.32 8.21
C LEU A 141 10.71 -4.78 9.17
N LEU A 142 10.35 -5.15 10.40
CA LEU A 142 11.30 -5.67 11.40
C LEU A 142 11.96 -6.99 10.97
N ILE A 143 11.17 -7.87 10.32
CA ILE A 143 11.67 -9.16 9.82
C ILE A 143 12.53 -8.94 8.56
N ILE A 144 12.07 -8.11 7.64
CA ILE A 144 12.79 -7.79 6.41
C ILE A 144 14.15 -7.18 6.69
N ALA A 145 14.22 -6.22 7.63
CA ALA A 145 15.48 -5.58 7.98
C ALA A 145 16.56 -6.59 8.40
N ARG A 146 16.15 -7.63 9.15
CA ARG A 146 17.06 -8.72 9.53
C ARG A 146 17.39 -9.65 8.37
N SER A 147 16.42 -9.97 7.53
CA SER A 147 16.58 -10.90 6.39
C SER A 147 17.49 -10.32 5.32
N LEU A 148 17.28 -9.05 4.95
CA LEU A 148 18.12 -8.35 3.99
C LEU A 148 19.55 -8.16 4.49
N ALA A 149 19.73 -7.90 5.79
CA ALA A 149 21.06 -7.82 6.40
C ALA A 149 21.83 -9.16 6.30
N LYS A 150 21.14 -10.29 6.20
CA LYS A 150 21.70 -11.62 5.98
C LYS A 150 21.91 -11.97 4.51
N GLY A 151 21.58 -11.06 3.58
CA GLY A 151 21.73 -11.26 2.14
C GLY A 151 20.61 -12.03 1.46
N THR A 152 19.45 -12.14 2.09
CA THR A 152 18.28 -12.80 1.46
C THR A 152 17.85 -12.04 0.20
N ASP A 153 17.48 -12.77 -0.86
CA ASP A 153 17.00 -12.20 -2.12
C ASP A 153 15.69 -11.39 -1.88
N PRO A 154 15.66 -10.10 -2.25
CA PRO A 154 14.48 -9.27 -2.12
C PRO A 154 13.26 -9.79 -2.89
N ILE A 155 13.47 -10.44 -4.04
CA ILE A 155 12.37 -11.03 -4.83
C ILE A 155 11.74 -12.21 -4.10
N LEU A 156 12.56 -13.02 -3.43
CA LEU A 156 12.05 -14.11 -2.59
C LEU A 156 11.19 -13.58 -1.44
N ILE A 157 11.64 -12.50 -0.78
CA ILE A 157 10.87 -11.85 0.30
C ILE A 157 9.53 -11.35 -0.24
N ALA A 158 9.53 -10.66 -1.39
CA ALA A 158 8.31 -10.19 -2.02
C ALA A 158 7.35 -11.34 -2.38
N SER A 159 7.88 -12.45 -2.88
CA SER A 159 7.09 -13.65 -3.22
C SER A 159 6.45 -14.29 -1.99
N ILE A 160 7.18 -14.37 -0.87
CA ILE A 160 6.64 -14.82 0.42
C ILE A 160 5.51 -13.87 0.86
N GLY A 161 5.69 -12.55 0.67
CA GLY A 161 4.65 -11.55 0.96
C GLY A 161 3.36 -11.82 0.19
N VAL A 162 3.45 -12.16 -1.10
CA VAL A 162 2.28 -12.52 -1.92
C VAL A 162 1.58 -13.77 -1.37
N LEU A 163 2.32 -14.80 -0.96
CA LEU A 163 1.73 -16.00 -0.37
C LEU A 163 0.99 -15.70 0.93
N PHE A 164 1.56 -14.85 1.80
CA PHE A 164 0.86 -14.36 2.99
C PHE A 164 -0.40 -13.56 2.61
N GLY A 165 -0.35 -12.74 1.55
CA GLY A 165 -1.50 -12.03 1.03
C GLY A 165 -2.63 -12.98 0.62
N VAL A 166 -2.35 -14.02 -0.16
CA VAL A 166 -3.35 -15.03 -0.56
C VAL A 166 -4.00 -15.70 0.65
N ALA A 167 -3.20 -16.14 1.62
CA ALA A 167 -3.71 -16.75 2.85
C ALA A 167 -4.57 -15.75 3.66
N ALA A 168 -4.13 -14.50 3.75
CA ALA A 168 -4.83 -13.45 4.49
C ALA A 168 -6.19 -13.10 3.86
N PHE A 169 -6.25 -12.95 2.54
CA PHE A 169 -7.53 -12.74 1.82
C PHE A 169 -8.47 -13.92 2.02
N SER A 170 -7.96 -15.16 1.99
CA SER A 170 -8.77 -16.33 2.29
C SER A 170 -9.35 -16.30 3.70
N LEU A 171 -8.59 -15.82 4.70
CA LEU A 171 -9.10 -15.63 6.06
C LEU A 171 -10.17 -14.54 6.14
N VAL A 172 -10.02 -13.44 5.39
CA VAL A 172 -11.04 -12.39 5.32
C VAL A 172 -12.33 -12.94 4.73
N CYS A 173 -12.27 -13.70 3.64
CA CYS A 173 -13.46 -14.35 3.07
C CYS A 173 -14.10 -15.35 4.08
N LEU A 174 -13.28 -16.13 4.78
CA LEU A 174 -13.77 -17.09 5.78
C LEU A 174 -14.42 -16.39 6.98
N SER A 175 -13.98 -15.17 7.33
CA SER A 175 -14.54 -14.41 8.45
C SER A 175 -16.02 -14.09 8.29
N ALA A 176 -16.50 -13.90 7.05
CA ALA A 176 -17.92 -13.73 6.72
C ALA A 176 -18.75 -14.99 7.00
N LEU A 177 -18.17 -16.17 6.69
CA LEU A 177 -18.89 -17.44 6.85
C LEU A 177 -19.06 -17.82 8.32
N VAL A 178 -18.13 -17.37 9.19
CA VAL A 178 -18.10 -17.68 10.62
C VAL A 178 -18.63 -16.52 11.46
N ASP A 179 -18.98 -15.39 10.85
CA ASP A 179 -19.39 -14.13 11.51
C ASP A 179 -18.43 -13.71 12.64
N SER A 180 -17.13 -13.73 12.34
CA SER A 180 -16.07 -13.49 13.32
C SER A 180 -15.24 -12.25 13.01
N SER A 181 -15.49 -11.16 13.76
CA SER A 181 -14.69 -9.93 13.69
C SER A 181 -13.22 -10.15 14.05
N SER A 182 -12.92 -11.09 14.96
CA SER A 182 -11.53 -11.41 15.34
C SER A 182 -10.77 -12.07 14.20
N LEU A 183 -11.40 -12.98 13.46
CA LEU A 183 -10.80 -13.62 12.30
C LEU A 183 -10.56 -12.62 11.18
N PHE A 184 -11.48 -11.68 10.99
CA PHE A 184 -11.34 -10.56 10.07
C PHE A 184 -10.12 -9.69 10.41
N GLN A 185 -10.02 -9.25 11.67
CA GLN A 185 -8.88 -8.44 12.13
C GLN A 185 -7.55 -9.17 11.97
N LEU A 186 -7.49 -10.47 12.24
CA LEU A 186 -6.31 -11.30 11.98
C LEU A 186 -5.96 -11.31 10.48
N GLY A 187 -6.96 -11.46 9.61
CA GLY A 187 -6.80 -11.33 8.17
C GLY A 187 -6.17 -9.99 7.78
N VAL A 188 -6.68 -8.87 8.35
CA VAL A 188 -6.16 -7.52 8.09
C VAL A 188 -4.70 -7.36 8.53
N VAL A 189 -4.31 -7.89 9.71
CA VAL A 189 -2.90 -7.91 10.15
C VAL A 189 -2.03 -8.64 9.14
N LEU A 190 -2.47 -9.82 8.68
CA LEU A 190 -1.72 -10.65 7.73
C LEU A 190 -1.67 -10.03 6.32
N ILE A 191 -2.72 -9.32 5.88
CA ILE A 191 -2.67 -8.53 4.64
C ILE A 191 -1.59 -7.44 4.77
N GLY A 192 -1.60 -6.68 5.87
CA GLY A 192 -0.57 -5.67 6.14
C GLY A 192 0.83 -6.26 6.17
N PHE A 193 1.00 -7.39 6.83
CA PHE A 193 2.27 -8.11 6.88
C PHE A 193 2.74 -8.55 5.48
N GLY A 194 1.89 -9.21 4.71
CA GLY A 194 2.19 -9.64 3.34
C GLY A 194 2.51 -8.45 2.41
N HIS A 195 1.70 -7.37 2.51
CA HIS A 195 1.94 -6.13 1.77
C HIS A 195 3.29 -5.49 2.14
N GLY A 196 3.64 -5.44 3.43
CA GLY A 196 4.94 -4.93 3.87
C GLY A 196 6.12 -5.71 3.30
N LEU A 197 6.06 -7.06 3.33
CA LEU A 197 7.05 -7.92 2.70
C LEU A 197 7.17 -7.64 1.19
N PHE A 198 6.05 -7.56 0.50
CA PHE A 198 6.00 -7.31 -0.93
C PHE A 198 6.56 -5.93 -1.29
N ALA A 199 6.07 -4.87 -0.65
CA ALA A 199 6.42 -3.50 -0.98
C ALA A 199 7.92 -3.21 -0.77
N VAL A 200 8.47 -3.61 0.39
CA VAL A 200 9.89 -3.38 0.71
C VAL A 200 10.79 -4.31 -0.12
N GLY A 201 10.38 -5.57 -0.33
CA GLY A 201 11.10 -6.51 -1.20
C GLY A 201 11.21 -5.98 -2.62
N MET A 202 10.10 -5.54 -3.23
CA MET A 202 10.08 -5.00 -4.59
C MET A 202 10.84 -3.68 -4.73
N LEU A 203 10.75 -2.78 -3.74
CA LEU A 203 11.54 -1.54 -3.74
C LEU A 203 13.04 -1.86 -3.68
N THR A 204 13.44 -2.77 -2.80
CA THR A 204 14.85 -3.17 -2.66
C THR A 204 15.35 -3.82 -3.94
N ALA A 205 14.56 -4.71 -4.57
CA ALA A 205 14.90 -5.30 -5.86
C ALA A 205 15.07 -4.23 -6.95
N ALA A 206 14.19 -3.22 -7.01
CA ALA A 206 14.31 -2.10 -7.94
C ALA A 206 15.59 -1.28 -7.70
N MET A 207 15.94 -1.00 -6.43
CA MET A 207 17.18 -0.29 -6.09
C MET A 207 18.43 -1.07 -6.49
N MET A 208 18.44 -2.38 -6.27
CA MET A 208 19.56 -3.25 -6.66
C MET A 208 19.68 -3.36 -8.18
N PHE A 209 18.55 -3.50 -8.89
CA PHE A 209 18.52 -3.60 -10.36
C PHE A 209 19.02 -2.32 -11.04
N GLY A 210 18.62 -1.15 -10.57
CA GLY A 210 18.98 0.14 -11.17
C GLY A 210 20.46 0.50 -11.02
N GLY A 211 21.14 -0.05 -10.03
CA GLY A 211 22.54 0.29 -9.74
C GLY A 211 22.76 1.80 -9.68
N LYS A 212 24.05 2.24 -9.85
CA LYS A 212 24.37 3.69 -9.79
C LYS A 212 23.94 4.46 -11.06
N LYS A 213 23.92 3.81 -12.22
CA LYS A 213 23.68 4.48 -13.51
C LYS A 213 22.19 4.65 -13.86
N MET A 214 21.36 3.72 -13.45
CA MET A 214 19.95 3.67 -13.82
C MET A 214 18.98 3.83 -12.62
N ALA A 215 19.52 4.12 -11.43
CA ALA A 215 18.70 4.20 -10.19
C ALA A 215 17.51 5.15 -10.32
N GLY A 216 17.72 6.36 -10.83
CA GLY A 216 16.63 7.34 -11.00
C GLY A 216 15.55 6.85 -11.97
N LEU A 217 15.94 6.25 -13.10
CA LEU A 217 15.00 5.71 -14.07
C LEU A 217 14.22 4.51 -13.50
N THR A 218 14.93 3.59 -12.84
CA THR A 218 14.31 2.40 -12.24
C THR A 218 13.33 2.76 -11.13
N LEU A 219 13.70 3.68 -10.22
CA LEU A 219 12.82 4.15 -9.14
C LEU A 219 11.67 4.98 -9.67
N GLY A 220 11.90 5.80 -10.72
CA GLY A 220 10.83 6.52 -11.39
C GLY A 220 9.82 5.58 -12.06
N ALA A 221 10.30 4.56 -12.77
CA ALA A 221 9.47 3.52 -13.37
C ALA A 221 8.72 2.71 -12.31
N TRP A 222 9.38 2.35 -11.20
CA TRP A 222 8.76 1.69 -10.05
C TRP A 222 7.59 2.53 -9.49
N GLY A 223 7.83 3.82 -9.21
CA GLY A 223 6.79 4.70 -8.69
C GLY A 223 5.62 4.91 -9.66
N ALA A 224 5.90 5.08 -10.96
CA ALA A 224 4.87 5.24 -11.99
C ALA A 224 4.00 3.99 -12.12
N VAL A 225 4.60 2.79 -12.15
CA VAL A 225 3.85 1.52 -12.21
C VAL A 225 3.04 1.31 -10.94
N GLN A 226 3.61 1.55 -9.76
CA GLN A 226 2.90 1.42 -8.50
C GLN A 226 1.68 2.36 -8.45
N ALA A 227 1.85 3.65 -8.75
CA ALA A 227 0.75 4.61 -8.72
C ALA A 227 -0.36 4.26 -9.72
N THR A 228 0.01 3.87 -10.95
CA THR A 228 -0.94 3.47 -11.99
C THR A 228 -1.69 2.19 -11.60
N ALA A 229 -0.96 1.18 -11.13
CA ALA A 229 -1.54 -0.08 -10.68
C ALA A 229 -2.50 0.12 -9.49
N SER A 230 -2.13 0.95 -8.52
CA SER A 230 -3.01 1.31 -7.40
C SER A 230 -4.28 2.00 -7.86
N GLY A 231 -4.18 2.99 -8.76
CA GLY A 231 -5.35 3.67 -9.31
C GLY A 231 -6.30 2.72 -10.04
N ILE A 232 -5.75 1.83 -10.88
CA ILE A 232 -6.54 0.80 -11.58
C ILE A 232 -7.18 -0.17 -10.57
N ALA A 233 -6.44 -0.59 -9.54
CA ALA A 233 -6.93 -1.52 -8.52
C ALA A 233 -8.12 -0.95 -7.74
N VAL A 234 -7.99 0.28 -7.25
CA VAL A 234 -9.06 0.97 -6.51
C VAL A 234 -10.30 1.15 -7.38
N PHE A 235 -10.12 1.61 -8.63
CA PHE A 235 -11.22 1.76 -9.58
C PHE A 235 -11.89 0.42 -9.89
N SER A 236 -11.12 -0.61 -10.24
CA SER A 236 -11.67 -1.92 -10.61
C SER A 236 -12.32 -2.62 -9.41
N GLY A 237 -11.73 -2.51 -8.21
CA GLY A 237 -12.30 -3.05 -6.98
C GLY A 237 -13.67 -2.47 -6.68
N GLY A 238 -13.80 -1.14 -6.74
CA GLY A 238 -15.10 -0.47 -6.57
C GLY A 238 -16.11 -0.85 -7.64
N ALA A 239 -15.71 -0.84 -8.91
CA ALA A 239 -16.58 -1.18 -10.03
C ALA A 239 -17.08 -2.64 -9.97
N ILE A 240 -16.20 -3.59 -9.66
CA ILE A 240 -16.57 -5.01 -9.51
C ILE A 240 -17.54 -5.18 -8.34
N ARG A 241 -17.24 -4.58 -7.19
CA ARG A 241 -18.13 -4.61 -6.04
C ARG A 241 -19.52 -4.12 -6.39
N ASP A 242 -19.65 -2.95 -7.02
CA ASP A 242 -20.94 -2.34 -7.34
C ASP A 242 -21.69 -3.18 -8.39
N LEU A 243 -20.99 -3.76 -9.37
CA LEU A 243 -21.56 -4.65 -10.36
C LEU A 243 -22.11 -5.94 -9.74
N VAL A 244 -21.33 -6.58 -8.86
CA VAL A 244 -21.77 -7.82 -8.18
C VAL A 244 -22.93 -7.53 -7.24
N SER A 245 -22.90 -6.40 -6.51
CA SER A 245 -24.02 -5.99 -5.65
C SER A 245 -25.31 -5.77 -6.44
N SER A 246 -25.23 -5.09 -7.60
CA SER A 246 -26.39 -4.86 -8.46
C SER A 246 -26.97 -6.16 -9.02
N TRP A 247 -26.14 -7.12 -9.38
CA TRP A 247 -26.58 -8.45 -9.83
C TRP A 247 -27.24 -9.27 -8.70
N GLY A 248 -26.75 -9.09 -7.46
CA GLY A 248 -27.36 -9.68 -6.26
C GLY A 248 -28.79 -9.14 -6.02
N GLU A 249 -28.98 -7.82 -6.15
CA GLU A 249 -30.31 -7.18 -6.01
C GLU A 249 -31.30 -7.62 -7.09
N VAL A 250 -30.87 -7.78 -8.33
CA VAL A 250 -31.71 -8.23 -9.45
C VAL A 250 -32.00 -9.74 -9.38
N GLY A 251 -31.37 -10.48 -8.45
CA GLY A 251 -31.60 -11.91 -8.26
C GLY A 251 -30.95 -12.82 -9.31
N LEU A 252 -30.09 -12.28 -10.18
CA LEU A 252 -29.36 -13.02 -11.22
C LEU A 252 -28.38 -14.05 -10.64
N LEU A 253 -27.91 -13.86 -9.39
CA LEU A 253 -26.91 -14.71 -8.74
C LEU A 253 -27.50 -15.73 -7.75
N GLY A 254 -28.84 -15.86 -7.70
CA GLY A 254 -29.55 -16.77 -6.80
C GLY A 254 -29.67 -16.27 -5.35
N MET A 255 -30.42 -17.02 -4.52
CA MET A 255 -30.72 -16.59 -3.13
C MET A 255 -29.48 -16.46 -2.23
N ALA A 256 -28.45 -17.25 -2.46
CA ALA A 256 -27.22 -17.25 -1.66
C ALA A 256 -26.40 -15.95 -1.79
N MET A 257 -26.54 -15.21 -2.89
CA MET A 257 -25.81 -13.96 -3.16
C MET A 257 -26.64 -12.69 -2.96
N ARG A 258 -27.83 -12.79 -2.35
CA ARG A 258 -28.62 -11.60 -1.99
C ARG A 258 -28.14 -10.89 -0.72
N SER A 259 -27.07 -11.37 -0.10
CA SER A 259 -26.52 -10.73 1.10
C SER A 259 -25.64 -9.53 0.73
N PRO A 260 -25.55 -8.48 1.57
CA PRO A 260 -24.60 -7.38 1.39
C PRO A 260 -23.13 -7.86 1.26
N ALA A 261 -22.81 -9.05 1.77
CA ALA A 261 -21.48 -9.66 1.67
C ALA A 261 -21.09 -10.06 0.25
N ALA A 262 -22.06 -10.33 -0.64
CA ALA A 262 -21.78 -10.85 -1.99
C ALA A 262 -20.91 -9.93 -2.86
N GLY A 263 -21.02 -8.62 -2.70
CA GLY A 263 -20.20 -7.64 -3.41
C GLY A 263 -18.76 -7.52 -2.91
N TYR A 264 -18.44 -8.19 -1.81
CA TYR A 264 -17.12 -8.14 -1.17
C TYR A 264 -16.35 -9.48 -1.25
N LEU A 265 -17.02 -10.57 -1.59
CA LEU A 265 -16.43 -11.90 -1.79
C LEU A 265 -15.95 -12.09 -3.22
#